data_89175fd593b73efaf21b9512da15292e
#
_entry.id   89175fd593b73efaf21b9512da15292e
#
_cell.length_a   1.000
_cell.length_b   1.000
_cell.length_c   1.000
_cell.angle_alpha   90.00
_cell.angle_beta   90.00
_cell.angle_gamma   90.00
#
_symmetry.space_group_name_H-M   'P 1'
#
loop_
_entity.id
_entity.type
_entity.pdbx_description
1 polymer ?
#
loop_
_entity_poly.entity_id
_entity_poly.type
_entity_poly.pdbx_seq_one_letter_code
_entity_poly.pdbx_strand_id
1 'polypeptide(L)'
;MLRINELKEKAFGPRIPREIVFRDRFRFILPTLLMLIAAVVLFISTFFPYWRMEMDAPQYPRGLEMTVFVNRVEGDVQEVDTLNHYIGMRPLSEAGELERSLAVIAIGSLVLLIVSAIFIHNPCALLLTWPVLLYPAIFLA
;
A
#
# COMPACT_ATOMS: atom_id res chain seq x y z
N MET A 1 -30.50 22.23 21.68
CA MET A 1 -29.04 22.09 21.81
C MET A 1 -28.58 20.71 22.31
N LEU A 2 -29.25 20.06 23.27
CA LEU A 2 -28.93 18.72 23.77
C LEU A 2 -28.98 17.64 22.69
N ARG A 3 -29.96 17.64 21.80
CA ARG A 3 -30.13 16.63 20.74
C ARG A 3 -28.99 16.62 19.70
N ILE A 4 -28.35 17.76 19.42
CA ILE A 4 -27.22 17.86 18.49
C ILE A 4 -25.96 17.29 19.12
N ASN A 5 -25.76 17.47 20.43
CA ASN A 5 -24.62 16.92 21.14
C ASN A 5 -24.72 15.40 21.28
N GLU A 6 -25.91 14.87 21.54
CA GLU A 6 -26.18 13.41 21.56
C GLU A 6 -25.96 12.76 20.18
N LEU A 7 -26.38 13.44 19.11
CA LEU A 7 -26.11 12.97 17.74
C LEU A 7 -24.62 13.00 17.41
N LYS A 8 -23.90 14.02 17.86
CA LYS A 8 -22.44 14.12 17.72
C LYS A 8 -21.71 13.04 18.53
N GLU A 9 -22.14 12.76 19.75
CA GLU A 9 -21.58 11.69 20.58
C GLU A 9 -21.84 10.30 19.97
N LYS A 10 -23.05 10.07 19.43
CA LYS A 10 -23.33 8.83 18.69
C LYS A 10 -22.52 8.70 17.40
N ALA A 11 -22.27 9.81 16.69
CA ALA A 11 -21.54 9.79 15.42
C ALA A 11 -20.02 9.76 15.61
N PHE A 12 -19.48 10.40 16.64
CA PHE A 12 -18.03 10.58 16.85
C PHE A 12 -17.48 9.82 18.06
N GLY A 13 -18.33 9.09 18.78
CA GLY A 13 -17.98 8.40 20.02
C GLY A 13 -17.72 9.35 21.21
N PRO A 14 -17.60 8.81 22.44
CA PRO A 14 -17.34 9.59 23.63
C PRO A 14 -15.96 10.25 23.53
N ARG A 15 -15.91 11.55 23.67
CA ARG A 15 -14.65 12.29 23.69
C ARG A 15 -13.87 12.00 24.94
N ILE A 16 -12.68 11.49 24.81
CA ILE A 16 -11.75 11.33 25.94
C ILE A 16 -11.45 12.72 26.52
N PRO A 17 -11.65 12.93 27.84
CA PRO A 17 -11.30 14.20 28.47
C PRO A 17 -9.84 14.56 28.21
N ARG A 18 -9.59 15.81 27.85
CA ARG A 18 -8.24 16.28 27.54
C ARG A 18 -7.24 16.06 28.67
N GLU A 19 -7.70 16.09 29.90
CA GLU A 19 -6.89 15.85 31.11
C GLU A 19 -6.29 14.44 31.14
N ILE A 20 -7.04 13.42 30.69
CA ILE A 20 -6.56 12.04 30.60
C ILE A 20 -5.51 11.92 29.51
N VAL A 21 -5.74 12.56 28.34
CA VAL A 21 -4.78 12.57 27.23
C VAL A 21 -3.47 13.24 27.63
N PHE A 22 -3.52 14.32 28.42
CA PHE A 22 -2.33 15.02 28.89
C PHE A 22 -1.56 14.24 29.95
N ARG A 23 -2.24 13.46 30.78
CA ARG A 23 -1.63 12.66 31.86
C ARG A 23 -0.89 11.45 31.31
N ASP A 24 -1.48 10.78 30.29
CA ASP A 24 -0.95 9.55 29.71
C ASP A 24 -0.52 9.76 28.24
N ARG A 25 0.19 10.86 27.95
CA ARG A 25 0.59 11.26 26.58
C ARG A 25 1.25 10.12 25.79
N PHE A 26 2.17 9.40 26.42
CA PHE A 26 2.88 8.30 25.75
C PHE A 26 1.95 7.18 25.28
N ARG A 27 0.90 6.88 26.04
CA ARG A 27 -0.04 5.83 25.71
C ARG A 27 -0.90 6.14 24.48
N PHE A 28 -1.15 7.43 24.19
CA PHE A 28 -1.96 7.86 23.07
C PHE A 28 -1.13 8.33 21.88
N ILE A 29 -0.02 9.01 22.12
CA ILE A 29 0.82 9.58 21.06
C ILE A 29 1.69 8.51 20.41
N LEU A 30 2.25 7.57 21.18
CA LEU A 30 3.16 6.56 20.64
C LEU A 30 2.52 5.68 19.57
N PRO A 31 1.31 5.08 19.75
CA PRO A 31 0.65 4.31 18.73
C PRO A 31 0.33 5.14 17.48
N THR A 32 -0.14 6.37 17.66
CA THR A 32 -0.44 7.30 16.55
C THR A 32 0.80 7.61 15.74
N LEU A 33 1.91 7.89 16.41
CA LEU A 33 3.20 8.18 15.76
C LEU A 33 3.71 6.96 15.00
N LEU A 34 3.65 5.76 15.60
CA LEU A 34 4.06 4.52 14.96
C LEU A 34 3.22 4.23 13.70
N MET A 35 1.90 4.41 13.77
CA MET A 35 1.01 4.26 12.62
C MET A 35 1.33 5.26 11.52
N LEU A 36 1.60 6.52 11.88
CA LEU A 36 1.98 7.54 10.90
C LEU A 36 3.31 7.18 10.22
N ILE A 37 4.31 6.77 10.98
CA ILE A 37 5.61 6.32 10.43
C ILE A 37 5.40 5.13 9.51
N ALA A 38 4.60 4.15 9.90
CA ALA A 38 4.30 2.97 9.09
C ALA A 38 3.64 3.36 7.76
N ALA A 39 2.67 4.28 7.78
CA ALA A 39 2.03 4.79 6.56
C ALA A 39 3.02 5.49 5.62
N VAL A 40 3.90 6.32 6.18
CA VAL A 40 4.95 7.03 5.42
C VAL A 40 5.96 6.04 4.83
N VAL A 41 6.45 5.08 5.61
CA VAL A 41 7.40 4.06 5.15
C VAL A 41 6.77 3.21 4.04
N LEU A 42 5.52 2.79 4.19
CA LEU A 42 4.79 2.03 3.18
C LEU A 42 4.63 2.84 1.88
N PHE A 43 4.29 4.12 1.98
CA PHE A 43 4.19 5.01 0.82
C PHE A 43 5.55 5.18 0.12
N ILE A 44 6.61 5.46 0.88
CA ILE A 44 7.96 5.64 0.35
C ILE A 44 8.46 4.34 -0.30
N SER A 45 8.12 3.17 0.24
CA SER A 45 8.54 1.87 -0.30
C SER A 45 8.12 1.65 -1.75
N THR A 46 7.05 2.31 -2.23
CA THR A 46 6.59 2.22 -3.63
C THR A 46 7.61 2.75 -4.64
N PHE A 47 8.52 3.62 -4.20
CA PHE A 47 9.54 4.23 -5.05
C PHE A 47 10.84 3.43 -5.11
N PHE A 48 10.99 2.43 -4.23
CA PHE A 48 12.18 1.59 -4.21
C PHE A 48 11.96 0.29 -4.98
N PRO A 49 13.03 -0.27 -5.59
CA PRO A 49 12.95 -1.57 -6.22
C PRO A 49 12.74 -2.67 -5.18
N TYR A 50 11.82 -3.58 -5.48
CA TYR A 50 11.55 -4.74 -4.64
C TYR A 50 12.46 -5.91 -4.98
N TRP A 51 12.89 -5.98 -6.22
CA TRP A 51 13.69 -7.08 -6.71
C TRP A 51 14.56 -6.64 -7.88
N ARG A 52 15.80 -7.18 -7.92
CA ARG A 52 16.73 -7.02 -9.03
C ARG A 52 17.18 -8.41 -9.46
N MET A 53 17.25 -8.63 -10.76
CA MET A 53 17.72 -9.85 -11.36
C MET A 53 18.84 -9.51 -12.36
N GLU A 54 19.91 -10.29 -12.29
CA GLU A 54 20.95 -10.33 -13.30
C GLU A 54 20.92 -11.72 -13.94
N MET A 55 20.95 -11.77 -15.25
CA MET A 55 20.92 -12.99 -16.04
C MET A 55 22.13 -13.05 -16.96
N ASP A 56 22.95 -14.07 -16.79
CA ASP A 56 24.05 -14.35 -17.69
C ASP A 56 23.54 -15.19 -18.86
N ALA A 57 23.59 -14.64 -20.06
CA ALA A 57 23.26 -15.34 -21.29
C ALA A 57 24.45 -15.26 -22.27
N PRO A 58 24.81 -16.38 -22.94
CA PRO A 58 25.98 -16.41 -23.85
C PRO A 58 25.92 -15.38 -24.96
N GLN A 59 24.71 -14.96 -25.38
CA GLN A 59 24.49 -13.95 -26.40
C GLN A 59 24.70 -12.52 -25.89
N TYR A 60 24.71 -12.33 -24.57
CA TYR A 60 24.85 -11.03 -23.91
C TYR A 60 26.02 -11.02 -22.95
N PRO A 61 27.25 -10.72 -23.45
CA PRO A 61 28.50 -10.80 -22.65
C PRO A 61 28.52 -9.85 -21.45
N ARG A 62 27.63 -8.87 -21.40
CA ARG A 62 27.48 -7.91 -20.27
C ARG A 62 26.43 -8.35 -19.26
N GLY A 63 25.77 -9.50 -19.50
CA GLY A 63 24.58 -9.89 -18.78
C GLY A 63 23.35 -9.07 -19.16
N LEU A 64 22.20 -9.46 -18.63
CA LEU A 64 20.93 -8.71 -18.71
C LEU A 64 20.52 -8.34 -17.31
N GLU A 65 20.24 -7.07 -17.08
CA GLU A 65 19.85 -6.56 -15.77
C GLU A 65 18.39 -6.10 -15.80
N MET A 66 17.61 -6.55 -14.81
CA MET A 66 16.24 -6.12 -14.63
C MET A 66 15.99 -5.69 -13.19
N THR A 67 15.22 -4.63 -13.05
CA THR A 67 14.81 -4.08 -11.76
C THR A 67 13.29 -4.01 -11.72
N VAL A 68 12.70 -4.66 -10.70
CA VAL A 68 11.25 -4.75 -10.54
C VAL A 68 10.80 -3.83 -9.42
N PHE A 69 9.93 -2.90 -9.76
CA PHE A 69 9.19 -2.05 -8.84
C PHE A 69 7.77 -2.58 -8.67
N VAL A 70 7.02 -2.01 -7.76
CA VAL A 70 5.62 -2.40 -7.53
C VAL A 70 4.75 -2.27 -8.78
N ASN A 71 4.95 -1.19 -9.56
CA ASN A 71 4.09 -0.82 -10.68
C ASN A 71 4.78 -0.86 -12.05
N ARG A 72 6.08 -1.15 -12.11
CA ARG A 72 6.85 -1.17 -13.35
C ARG A 72 8.05 -2.09 -13.27
N VAL A 73 8.56 -2.46 -14.44
CA VAL A 73 9.83 -3.17 -14.60
C VAL A 73 10.73 -2.29 -15.46
N GLU A 74 11.98 -2.16 -15.08
CA GLU A 74 13.00 -1.36 -15.78
C GLU A 74 14.22 -2.22 -16.08
N GLY A 75 15.03 -1.80 -17.07
CA GLY A 75 16.23 -2.50 -17.52
C GLY A 75 16.01 -3.16 -18.89
N ASP A 76 16.71 -4.27 -19.13
CA ASP A 76 16.78 -4.98 -20.42
C ASP A 76 15.53 -5.86 -20.67
N VAL A 77 14.33 -5.28 -20.45
CA VAL A 77 13.05 -6.03 -20.52
C VAL A 77 12.79 -6.55 -21.94
N GLN A 78 13.11 -5.77 -22.98
CA GLN A 78 12.87 -6.17 -24.36
C GLN A 78 13.74 -7.35 -24.80
N GLU A 79 15.00 -7.36 -24.35
CA GLU A 79 15.93 -8.45 -24.60
C GLU A 79 15.47 -9.73 -23.93
N VAL A 80 15.02 -9.64 -22.70
CA VAL A 80 14.45 -10.79 -21.95
C VAL A 80 13.16 -11.27 -22.58
N ASP A 81 12.28 -10.37 -23.03
CA ASP A 81 11.04 -10.74 -23.70
C ASP A 81 11.33 -11.45 -25.05
N THR A 82 12.39 -11.04 -25.76
CA THR A 82 12.83 -11.72 -26.95
C THR A 82 13.29 -13.15 -26.65
N LEU A 83 14.07 -13.34 -25.59
CA LEU A 83 14.48 -14.69 -25.15
C LEU A 83 13.29 -15.53 -24.73
N ASN A 84 12.36 -14.97 -23.97
CA ASN A 84 11.12 -15.63 -23.56
C ASN A 84 10.28 -16.10 -24.78
N HIS A 85 10.22 -15.29 -25.81
CA HIS A 85 9.51 -15.64 -27.04
C HIS A 85 10.10 -16.89 -27.69
N TYR A 86 11.43 -17.02 -27.73
CA TYR A 86 12.09 -18.20 -28.33
C TYR A 86 11.81 -19.49 -27.56
N ILE A 87 11.62 -19.43 -26.25
CA ILE A 87 11.34 -20.60 -25.42
C ILE A 87 9.83 -20.82 -25.19
N GLY A 88 8.98 -20.03 -25.82
CA GLY A 88 7.52 -20.14 -25.72
C GLY A 88 6.94 -19.63 -24.39
N MET A 89 7.69 -18.82 -23.66
CA MET A 89 7.18 -18.15 -22.45
C MET A 89 6.48 -16.83 -22.81
N ARG A 90 5.58 -16.41 -21.94
CA ARG A 90 4.93 -15.10 -22.09
C ARG A 90 5.95 -13.99 -21.91
N PRO A 91 5.81 -12.86 -22.64
CA PRO A 91 6.62 -11.67 -22.41
C PRO A 91 6.50 -11.18 -20.99
N LEU A 92 7.60 -10.73 -20.42
CA LEU A 92 7.64 -10.18 -19.06
C LEU A 92 6.91 -8.84 -18.97
N SER A 93 6.91 -8.10 -20.07
CA SER A 93 6.14 -6.85 -20.24
C SER A 93 4.64 -7.06 -20.02
N GLU A 94 4.10 -8.21 -20.45
CA GLU A 94 2.69 -8.58 -20.26
C GLU A 94 2.43 -9.32 -18.94
N ALA A 95 3.48 -9.95 -18.38
CA ALA A 95 3.36 -10.69 -17.15
C ALA A 95 3.05 -9.76 -15.96
N GLY A 96 1.99 -10.07 -15.24
CA GLY A 96 1.59 -9.31 -14.07
C GLY A 96 1.13 -7.87 -14.37
N GLU A 97 0.65 -7.58 -15.59
CA GLU A 97 0.16 -6.23 -15.94
C GLU A 97 -1.02 -5.82 -15.06
N LEU A 98 -1.94 -6.74 -14.81
CA LEU A 98 -3.08 -6.51 -13.93
C LEU A 98 -2.62 -6.24 -12.49
N GLU A 99 -1.73 -7.07 -11.98
CA GLU A 99 -1.19 -6.96 -10.63
C GLU A 99 -0.42 -5.64 -10.45
N ARG A 100 0.39 -5.25 -11.42
CA ARG A 100 1.13 -3.99 -11.40
C ARG A 100 0.21 -2.77 -11.44
N SER A 101 -0.83 -2.81 -12.28
CA SER A 101 -1.80 -1.72 -12.39
C SER A 101 -2.61 -1.56 -11.09
N LEU A 102 -2.94 -2.67 -10.43
CA LEU A 102 -3.69 -2.67 -9.16
C LEU A 102 -2.79 -2.43 -7.93
N ALA A 103 -1.48 -2.63 -8.04
CA ALA A 103 -0.56 -2.53 -6.91
C ALA A 103 -0.59 -1.14 -6.24
N VAL A 104 -0.64 -0.08 -7.03
CA VAL A 104 -0.72 1.30 -6.50
C VAL A 104 -2.03 1.52 -5.73
N ILE A 105 -3.14 0.98 -6.25
CA ILE A 105 -4.45 1.06 -5.58
C ILE A 105 -4.41 0.27 -4.27
N ALA A 106 -3.81 -0.92 -4.28
CA ALA A 106 -3.67 -1.75 -3.09
C ALA A 106 -2.86 -1.05 -2.00
N ILE A 107 -1.69 -0.52 -2.34
CA ILE A 107 -0.84 0.20 -1.37
C ILE A 107 -1.54 1.47 -0.88
N GLY A 108 -2.16 2.25 -1.78
CA GLY A 108 -2.95 3.41 -1.39
C GLY A 108 -4.07 3.06 -0.41
N SER A 109 -4.76 1.94 -0.64
CA SER A 109 -5.80 1.42 0.24
C SER A 109 -5.25 1.03 1.61
N LEU A 110 -4.08 0.38 1.67
CA LEU A 110 -3.41 0.03 2.92
C LEU A 110 -2.98 1.28 3.70
N VAL A 111 -2.43 2.28 3.03
CA VAL A 111 -2.08 3.57 3.65
C VAL A 111 -3.32 4.23 4.24
N LEU A 112 -4.44 4.28 3.50
CA LEU A 112 -5.70 4.82 3.99
C LEU A 112 -6.23 4.04 5.19
N LEU A 113 -6.09 2.71 5.22
CA LEU A 113 -6.46 1.87 6.36
C LEU A 113 -5.63 2.22 7.59
N ILE A 114 -4.31 2.35 7.45
CA ILE A 114 -3.42 2.71 8.55
C ILE A 114 -3.78 4.12 9.09
N VAL A 115 -4.00 5.08 8.20
CA VAL A 115 -4.41 6.43 8.58
C VAL A 115 -5.78 6.42 9.26
N SER A 116 -6.74 5.62 8.78
CA SER A 116 -8.06 5.50 9.41
C SER A 116 -8.00 4.90 10.80
N ALA A 117 -7.04 4.00 11.05
CA ALA A 117 -6.83 3.41 12.38
C ALA A 117 -6.43 4.44 13.44
N ILE A 118 -5.80 5.56 13.03
CA ILE A 118 -5.49 6.69 13.92
C ILE A 118 -6.78 7.34 14.45
N PHE A 119 -7.85 7.32 13.64
CA PHE A 119 -9.14 7.92 13.95
C PHE A 119 -10.19 6.87 14.33
N ILE A 120 -9.78 5.74 14.89
CA ILE A 120 -10.65 4.56 15.14
C ILE A 120 -11.90 4.87 16.00
N HIS A 121 -11.86 5.97 16.75
CA HIS A 121 -13.02 6.44 17.53
C HIS A 121 -14.04 7.24 16.70
N ASN A 122 -13.74 7.49 15.43
CA ASN A 122 -14.67 8.19 14.53
C ASN A 122 -15.31 7.18 13.59
N PRO A 123 -16.65 6.95 13.65
CA PRO A 123 -17.33 6.01 12.77
C PRO A 123 -17.17 6.36 11.29
N CYS A 124 -16.96 7.64 10.95
CA CYS A 124 -16.67 8.05 9.59
C CYS A 124 -15.29 7.53 9.09
N ALA A 125 -14.36 7.24 10.00
CA ALA A 125 -13.06 6.66 9.63
C ALA A 125 -13.21 5.23 9.09
N LEU A 126 -14.27 4.50 9.48
CA LEU A 126 -14.56 3.18 8.94
C LEU A 126 -14.84 3.22 7.43
N LEU A 127 -15.31 4.34 6.89
CA LEU A 127 -15.50 4.49 5.44
C LEU A 127 -14.16 4.44 4.68
N LEU A 128 -13.05 4.86 5.32
CA LEU A 128 -11.71 4.79 4.72
C LEU A 128 -11.18 3.36 4.62
N THR A 129 -11.76 2.41 5.36
CA THR A 129 -11.39 1.00 5.29
C THR A 129 -12.06 0.26 4.13
N TRP A 130 -13.09 0.86 3.54
CA TRP A 130 -13.89 0.26 2.48
C TRP A 130 -13.08 -0.16 1.23
N PRO A 131 -12.13 0.65 0.71
CA PRO A 131 -11.30 0.23 -0.42
C PRO A 131 -10.48 -1.02 -0.14
N VAL A 132 -10.01 -1.20 1.09
CA VAL A 132 -9.20 -2.38 1.48
C VAL A 132 -10.05 -3.65 1.49
N LEU A 133 -11.32 -3.54 1.87
CA LEU A 133 -12.25 -4.68 1.87
C LEU A 133 -12.68 -5.06 0.46
N LEU A 134 -12.78 -4.09 -0.45
CA LEU A 134 -13.15 -4.32 -1.85
C LEU A 134 -12.00 -4.91 -2.67
N TYR A 135 -10.75 -4.58 -2.34
CA TYR A 135 -9.59 -5.03 -3.10
C TYR A 135 -9.50 -6.56 -3.25
N PRO A 136 -9.58 -7.37 -2.17
CA PRO A 136 -9.57 -8.83 -2.31
C PRO A 136 -10.78 -9.36 -3.10
N ALA A 137 -11.93 -8.72 -2.98
CA ALA A 137 -13.13 -9.14 -3.71
C ALA A 137 -13.00 -8.93 -5.22
N ILE A 138 -12.35 -7.85 -5.64
CA ILE A 138 -12.05 -7.59 -7.06
C ILE A 138 -11.03 -8.60 -7.61
N PHE A 139 -10.09 -9.03 -6.76
CA PHE A 139 -9.04 -9.97 -7.18
C PHE A 139 -9.52 -11.43 -7.25
N LEU A 140 -10.55 -11.77 -6.49
CA LEU A 140 -11.14 -13.11 -6.44
C LEU A 140 -12.29 -13.32 -7.44
N ALA A 141 -12.78 -12.26 -8.09
CA ALA A 141 -13.84 -12.29 -9.09
C ALA A 141 -13.27 -12.38 -10.51
#